data_de5f2f31d3231404a8ccbe1d0c50726b
#
_entry.id   de5f2f31d3231404a8ccbe1d0c50726b
#
_cell.length_a   1.000
_cell.length_b   1.000
_cell.length_c   1.000
_cell.angle_alpha   90.00
_cell.angle_beta   90.00
_cell.angle_gamma   90.00
#
_symmetry.space_group_name_H-M   'P 1'
#
loop_
_entity.id
_entity.type
_entity.pdbx_description
1 polymer ?
#
loop_
_entity_poly.entity_id
_entity_poly.type
_entity_poly.pdbx_seq_one_letter_code
_entity_poly.pdbx_strand_id
1 'polypeptide(L)'
;EHQAINAAAAAAAATAAGMSRDQVFTALRSVRPQSRWRMEVTATADSTTVVNDAYNANPESMTAALRALVAMGRGKQTWAVLGEMRELGEASILAHDDVGRLAVRLGVDRLIGVGEACRPMVLGAASEGYYGGEARFCSTADDARDYLLEHSRAGDVILFKASRAAGLETLAEQVIADHGGPVGQSAGDPT
;
A
#
# COMPACT_ATOMS: atom_id res chain seq x y z
N GLU A 1 2.71 -1.30 14.60
CA GLU A 1 3.79 -1.18 15.62
C GLU A 1 4.60 0.12 15.45
N HIS A 2 5.12 0.48 14.25
CA HIS A 2 5.93 1.71 14.07
C HIS A 2 5.19 3.00 14.43
N GLN A 3 3.90 3.09 14.15
CA GLN A 3 3.08 4.25 14.53
C GLN A 3 2.99 4.40 16.05
N ALA A 4 2.97 3.29 16.79
CA ALA A 4 2.96 3.32 18.26
C ALA A 4 4.29 3.83 18.82
N ILE A 5 5.42 3.47 18.22
CA ILE A 5 6.75 3.95 18.61
C ILE A 5 6.87 5.45 18.35
N ASN A 6 6.43 5.92 17.18
CA ASN A 6 6.42 7.34 16.84
C ASN A 6 5.51 8.15 17.76
N ALA A 7 4.33 7.62 18.10
CA ALA A 7 3.42 8.24 19.07
C ALA A 7 4.03 8.32 20.46
N ALA A 8 4.72 7.26 20.91
CA ALA A 8 5.41 7.26 22.20
C ALA A 8 6.57 8.26 22.23
N ALA A 9 7.36 8.35 21.16
CA ALA A 9 8.43 9.33 21.05
C ALA A 9 7.88 10.79 21.05
N ALA A 10 6.81 11.04 20.31
CA ALA A 10 6.15 12.35 20.30
C ALA A 10 5.57 12.70 21.68
N ALA A 11 4.96 11.72 22.38
CA ALA A 11 4.44 11.91 23.73
C ALA A 11 5.56 12.24 24.73
N ALA A 12 6.69 11.55 24.64
CA ALA A 12 7.85 11.82 25.50
C ALA A 12 8.41 13.23 25.26
N ALA A 13 8.57 13.63 24.00
CA ALA A 13 9.05 14.95 23.61
C ALA A 13 8.08 16.05 24.08
N ALA A 14 6.78 15.90 23.89
CA ALA A 14 5.77 16.85 24.32
C ALA A 14 5.73 17.00 25.84
N THR A 15 5.87 15.90 26.58
CA THR A 15 5.95 15.92 28.05
C THR A 15 7.22 16.63 28.54
N ALA A 16 8.37 16.37 27.89
CA ALA A 16 9.63 17.06 28.18
C ALA A 16 9.54 18.58 27.88
N ALA A 17 8.73 18.97 26.90
CA ALA A 17 8.44 20.36 26.56
C ALA A 17 7.41 21.02 27.50
N GLY A 18 6.91 20.33 28.54
CA GLY A 18 6.04 20.86 29.57
C GLY A 18 4.54 20.62 29.38
N MET A 19 4.13 19.80 28.37
CA MET A 19 2.72 19.43 28.26
C MET A 19 2.31 18.44 29.36
N SER A 20 1.13 18.60 29.93
CA SER A 20 0.57 17.62 30.86
C SER A 20 0.22 16.30 30.13
N ARG A 21 0.19 15.20 30.88
CA ARG A 21 -0.22 13.88 30.34
C ARG A 21 -1.59 13.93 29.66
N ASP A 22 -2.56 14.63 30.28
CA ASP A 22 -3.93 14.74 29.74
C ASP A 22 -3.95 15.49 28.40
N GLN A 23 -3.16 16.57 28.29
CA GLN A 23 -2.99 17.30 27.03
C GLN A 23 -2.35 16.42 25.95
N VAL A 24 -1.32 15.63 26.28
CA VAL A 24 -0.67 14.70 25.36
C VAL A 24 -1.65 13.62 24.89
N PHE A 25 -2.40 12.99 25.81
CA PHE A 25 -3.39 11.99 25.45
C PHE A 25 -4.52 12.56 24.59
N THR A 26 -5.00 13.75 24.89
CA THR A 26 -6.03 14.42 24.09
C THR A 26 -5.51 14.72 22.69
N ALA A 27 -4.30 15.24 22.57
CA ALA A 27 -3.66 15.51 21.29
C ALA A 27 -3.47 14.21 20.46
N LEU A 28 -2.96 13.15 21.07
CA LEU A 28 -2.76 11.86 20.37
C LEU A 28 -4.06 11.25 19.85
N ARG A 29 -5.18 11.42 20.57
CA ARG A 29 -6.51 10.95 20.10
C ARG A 29 -7.03 11.75 18.90
N SER A 30 -6.64 13.00 18.77
CA SER A 30 -7.06 13.89 17.68
C SER A 30 -6.13 13.86 16.47
N VAL A 31 -4.94 13.24 16.58
CA VAL A 31 -3.98 13.15 15.49
C VAL A 31 -4.61 12.38 14.32
N ARG A 32 -4.65 13.05 13.17
CA ARG A 32 -4.95 12.42 11.87
C ARG A 32 -3.65 12.35 11.08
N PRO A 33 -3.44 11.31 10.26
CA PRO A 33 -2.32 11.29 9.33
C PRO A 33 -2.38 12.55 8.46
N GLN A 34 -1.36 13.41 8.57
CA GLN A 34 -1.30 14.65 7.77
C GLN A 34 -0.62 14.43 6.41
N SER A 35 0.11 13.34 6.27
CA SER A 35 0.76 12.97 5.02
C SER A 35 -0.20 12.11 4.19
N ARG A 36 -0.56 12.58 3.00
CA ARG A 36 -1.26 11.79 1.99
C ARG A 36 -0.45 10.54 1.61
N TRP A 37 -1.14 9.51 1.15
CA TRP A 37 -0.55 8.28 0.60
C TRP A 37 0.30 7.49 1.61
N ARG A 38 -0.06 7.53 2.91
CA ARG A 38 0.56 6.72 3.97
C ARG A 38 -0.51 5.87 4.63
N MET A 39 -0.65 4.62 4.18
CA MET A 39 -1.70 3.69 4.62
C MET A 39 -3.09 4.34 4.60
N GLU A 40 -3.36 5.13 3.56
CA GLU A 40 -4.65 5.78 3.36
C GLU A 40 -5.64 4.74 2.83
N VAL A 41 -6.63 4.41 3.65
CA VAL A 41 -7.62 3.36 3.35
C VAL A 41 -8.90 3.99 2.85
N THR A 42 -9.32 3.64 1.65
CA THR A 42 -10.57 4.09 1.03
C THR A 42 -11.45 2.88 0.72
N ALA A 43 -12.68 2.88 1.23
CA ALA A 43 -13.71 1.95 0.79
C ALA A 43 -14.44 2.55 -0.42
N THR A 44 -14.60 1.78 -1.48
CA THR A 44 -15.28 2.21 -2.71
C THR A 44 -16.74 1.78 -2.73
N ALA A 45 -17.52 2.34 -3.65
CA ALA A 45 -18.95 2.09 -3.76
C ALA A 45 -19.30 0.61 -4.01
N ASP A 46 -18.43 -0.15 -4.68
CA ASP A 46 -18.58 -1.59 -4.92
C ASP A 46 -18.01 -2.46 -3.79
N SER A 47 -17.66 -1.88 -2.64
CA SER A 47 -17.08 -2.53 -1.46
C SER A 47 -15.62 -2.96 -1.60
N THR A 48 -14.91 -2.58 -2.66
CA THR A 48 -13.46 -2.74 -2.77
C THR A 48 -12.78 -1.85 -1.75
N THR A 49 -11.67 -2.32 -1.18
CA THR A 49 -10.86 -1.54 -0.24
C THR A 49 -9.53 -1.21 -0.90
N VAL A 50 -9.27 0.05 -1.13
CA VAL A 50 -8.00 0.53 -1.68
C VAL A 50 -7.15 1.11 -0.57
N VAL A 51 -5.92 0.63 -0.46
CA VAL A 51 -4.90 1.12 0.49
C VAL A 51 -3.81 1.83 -0.29
N ASN A 52 -3.78 3.15 -0.21
CA ASN A 52 -2.76 3.97 -0.84
C ASN A 52 -1.62 4.24 0.14
N ASP A 53 -0.47 3.58 -0.05
CA ASP A 53 0.77 3.74 0.73
C ASP A 53 1.96 4.09 -0.20
N ALA A 54 1.68 4.83 -1.28
CA ALA A 54 2.63 5.14 -2.34
C ALA A 54 3.49 6.40 -2.09
N TYR A 55 3.60 6.84 -0.84
CA TYR A 55 4.45 7.99 -0.49
C TYR A 55 5.95 7.63 -0.52
N ASN A 56 6.32 6.48 0.01
CA ASN A 56 7.70 5.98 0.02
C ASN A 56 7.73 4.45 0.19
N ALA A 57 8.84 3.83 -0.25
CA ALA A 57 9.06 2.40 -0.12
C ALA A 57 10.50 2.08 0.24
N ASN A 58 10.65 1.18 1.20
CA ASN A 58 11.87 0.47 1.56
C ASN A 58 11.52 -0.95 2.03
N PRO A 59 12.46 -1.88 2.17
CA PRO A 59 12.17 -3.29 2.50
C PRO A 59 11.34 -3.47 3.77
N GLU A 60 11.62 -2.70 4.83
CA GLU A 60 10.87 -2.79 6.09
C GLU A 60 9.43 -2.32 5.94
N SER A 61 9.23 -1.18 5.26
CA SER A 61 7.89 -0.63 5.04
C SER A 61 7.07 -1.47 4.06
N MET A 62 7.70 -2.11 3.06
CA MET A 62 7.06 -3.10 2.19
C MET A 62 6.58 -4.32 3.00
N THR A 63 7.44 -4.85 3.87
CA THR A 63 7.09 -5.95 4.78
C THR A 63 5.88 -5.59 5.66
N ALA A 64 5.88 -4.41 6.26
CA ALA A 64 4.79 -3.95 7.12
C ALA A 64 3.47 -3.79 6.35
N ALA A 65 3.54 -3.23 5.13
CA ALA A 65 2.37 -3.02 4.28
C ALA A 65 1.77 -4.34 3.78
N LEU A 66 2.60 -5.31 3.37
CA LEU A 66 2.13 -6.64 2.97
C LEU A 66 1.44 -7.39 4.13
N ARG A 67 1.98 -7.31 5.34
CA ARG A 67 1.32 -7.88 6.53
C ARG A 67 -0.02 -7.20 6.83
N ALA A 68 -0.09 -5.88 6.67
CA ALA A 68 -1.34 -5.14 6.84
C ALA A 68 -2.37 -5.53 5.78
N LEU A 69 -1.96 -5.68 4.51
CA LEU A 69 -2.80 -6.13 3.42
C LEU A 69 -3.46 -7.48 3.75
N VAL A 70 -2.66 -8.48 4.11
CA VAL A 70 -3.16 -9.82 4.46
C VAL A 70 -4.11 -9.79 5.68
N ALA A 71 -3.78 -8.97 6.69
CA ALA A 71 -4.65 -8.81 7.86
C ALA A 71 -6.01 -8.18 7.51
N MET A 72 -6.04 -7.20 6.60
CA MET A 72 -7.28 -6.58 6.10
C MET A 72 -8.05 -7.46 5.13
N GLY A 73 -7.35 -8.29 4.37
CA GLY A 73 -7.91 -9.14 3.31
C GLY A 73 -8.52 -10.46 3.80
N ARG A 74 -8.72 -10.68 5.10
CA ARG A 74 -9.28 -11.96 5.61
C ARG A 74 -10.62 -12.28 4.97
N GLY A 75 -10.67 -13.37 4.19
CA GLY A 75 -11.86 -13.82 3.47
C GLY A 75 -12.16 -13.03 2.17
N LYS A 76 -11.23 -12.22 1.71
CA LYS A 76 -11.29 -11.43 0.48
C LYS A 76 -10.05 -11.69 -0.36
N GLN A 77 -10.11 -11.45 -1.66
CA GLN A 77 -8.93 -11.49 -2.51
C GLN A 77 -8.05 -10.27 -2.25
N THR A 78 -6.75 -10.50 -2.12
CA THR A 78 -5.74 -9.48 -1.84
C THR A 78 -4.86 -9.21 -3.05
N TRP A 79 -4.62 -7.93 -3.34
CA TRP A 79 -3.77 -7.47 -4.43
C TRP A 79 -2.66 -6.59 -3.89
N ALA A 80 -1.41 -6.92 -4.17
CA ALA A 80 -0.27 -6.06 -3.90
C ALA A 80 0.23 -5.45 -5.23
N VAL A 81 -0.01 -4.17 -5.44
CA VAL A 81 0.50 -3.38 -6.57
C VAL A 81 1.71 -2.61 -6.09
N LEU A 82 2.88 -3.11 -6.43
CA LEU A 82 4.15 -2.64 -5.88
C LEU A 82 5.04 -2.02 -6.96
N GLY A 83 5.61 -0.89 -6.65
CA GLY A 83 6.60 -0.21 -7.47
C GLY A 83 8.00 -0.23 -6.86
N GLU A 84 8.90 0.48 -7.51
CA GLU A 84 10.32 0.56 -7.15
C GLU A 84 10.55 1.03 -5.71
N MET A 85 11.48 0.38 -5.03
CA MET A 85 12.16 0.88 -3.84
C MET A 85 13.44 1.57 -4.27
N ARG A 86 13.54 2.90 -4.07
CA ARG A 86 14.72 3.68 -4.46
C ARG A 86 15.76 3.73 -3.35
N GLU A 87 16.94 4.24 -3.69
CA GLU A 87 18.04 4.48 -2.75
C GLU A 87 18.65 3.22 -2.12
N LEU A 88 18.45 2.06 -2.73
CA LEU A 88 18.99 0.78 -2.26
C LEU A 88 20.38 0.45 -2.86
N GLY A 89 20.86 1.20 -3.84
CA GLY A 89 22.14 0.93 -4.51
C GLY A 89 22.22 -0.50 -5.04
N GLU A 90 23.34 -1.18 -4.78
CA GLU A 90 23.59 -2.54 -5.25
C GLU A 90 22.63 -3.59 -4.64
N ALA A 91 22.03 -3.30 -3.50
CA ALA A 91 21.06 -4.20 -2.86
C ALA A 91 19.68 -4.20 -3.55
N SER A 92 19.44 -3.32 -4.53
CA SER A 92 18.11 -3.13 -5.13
C SER A 92 17.51 -4.41 -5.70
N ILE A 93 18.27 -5.16 -6.50
CA ILE A 93 17.79 -6.39 -7.14
C ILE A 93 17.36 -7.42 -6.08
N LEU A 94 18.22 -7.67 -5.08
CA LEU A 94 17.94 -8.63 -4.03
C LEU A 94 16.76 -8.22 -3.16
N ALA A 95 16.69 -6.93 -2.80
CA ALA A 95 15.59 -6.42 -1.99
C ALA A 95 14.22 -6.52 -2.70
N HIS A 96 14.17 -6.29 -4.01
CA HIS A 96 12.95 -6.49 -4.79
C HIS A 96 12.58 -7.98 -4.89
N ASP A 97 13.55 -8.87 -5.15
CA ASP A 97 13.32 -10.33 -5.15
C ASP A 97 12.76 -10.80 -3.80
N ASP A 98 13.37 -10.39 -2.69
CA ASP A 98 12.94 -10.75 -1.34
C ASP A 98 11.50 -10.30 -1.04
N VAL A 99 11.10 -9.11 -1.49
CA VAL A 99 9.70 -8.62 -1.35
C VAL A 99 8.74 -9.51 -2.12
N GLY A 100 9.09 -9.93 -3.33
CA GLY A 100 8.29 -10.86 -4.12
C GLY A 100 8.08 -12.20 -3.42
N ARG A 101 9.15 -12.81 -2.92
CA ARG A 101 9.08 -14.05 -2.12
C ARG A 101 8.25 -13.87 -0.85
N LEU A 102 8.42 -12.72 -0.19
CA LEU A 102 7.66 -12.42 1.02
C LEU A 102 6.16 -12.33 0.75
N ALA A 103 5.73 -11.73 -0.36
CA ALA A 103 4.33 -11.68 -0.74
C ALA A 103 3.70 -13.09 -0.82
N VAL A 104 4.42 -14.04 -1.43
CA VAL A 104 4.00 -15.46 -1.50
C VAL A 104 3.90 -16.08 -0.11
N ARG A 105 4.95 -15.93 0.70
CA ARG A 105 5.00 -16.50 2.07
C ARG A 105 3.92 -15.97 2.99
N LEU A 106 3.50 -14.73 2.79
CA LEU A 106 2.41 -14.11 3.56
C LEU A 106 1.02 -14.51 3.04
N GLY A 107 0.92 -15.14 1.87
CA GLY A 107 -0.33 -15.54 1.27
C GLY A 107 -1.10 -14.38 0.64
N VAL A 108 -0.41 -13.42 0.04
CA VAL A 108 -1.04 -12.42 -0.84
C VAL A 108 -1.54 -13.14 -2.09
N ASP A 109 -2.79 -12.91 -2.52
CA ASP A 109 -3.37 -13.69 -3.63
C ASP A 109 -2.84 -13.25 -5.00
N ARG A 110 -2.56 -11.97 -5.18
CA ARG A 110 -2.09 -11.38 -6.44
C ARG A 110 -1.00 -10.34 -6.21
N LEU A 111 0.05 -10.40 -7.03
CA LEU A 111 1.16 -9.45 -7.02
C LEU A 111 1.31 -8.80 -8.39
N ILE A 112 1.31 -7.48 -8.45
CA ILE A 112 1.65 -6.71 -9.65
C ILE A 112 2.92 -5.91 -9.34
N GLY A 113 3.99 -6.19 -10.07
CA GLY A 113 5.21 -5.39 -10.05
C GLY A 113 5.19 -4.36 -11.18
N VAL A 114 5.24 -3.07 -10.86
CA VAL A 114 5.14 -1.96 -11.82
C VAL A 114 6.49 -1.30 -12.03
N GLY A 115 6.92 -1.22 -13.28
CA GLY A 115 8.20 -0.64 -13.70
C GLY A 115 9.36 -1.65 -13.71
N GLU A 116 10.39 -1.37 -14.50
CA GLU A 116 11.49 -2.31 -14.78
C GLU A 116 12.24 -2.77 -13.52
N ALA A 117 12.39 -1.92 -12.52
CA ALA A 117 13.03 -2.29 -11.25
C ALA A 117 12.27 -3.39 -10.48
N CYS A 118 10.99 -3.63 -10.79
CA CYS A 118 10.16 -4.65 -10.15
C CYS A 118 10.23 -6.03 -10.82
N ARG A 119 10.97 -6.21 -11.91
CA ARG A 119 11.17 -7.55 -12.53
C ARG A 119 11.72 -8.59 -11.55
N PRO A 120 12.75 -8.29 -10.73
CA PRO A 120 13.24 -9.22 -9.73
C PRO A 120 12.15 -9.63 -8.72
N MET A 121 11.26 -8.71 -8.34
CA MET A 121 10.15 -8.98 -7.42
C MET A 121 9.19 -10.03 -7.99
N VAL A 122 8.80 -9.88 -9.25
CA VAL A 122 7.91 -10.84 -9.94
C VAL A 122 8.60 -12.20 -10.11
N LEU A 123 9.90 -12.21 -10.47
CA LEU A 123 10.69 -13.43 -10.59
C LEU A 123 10.86 -14.14 -9.23
N GLY A 124 11.11 -13.39 -8.16
CA GLY A 124 11.18 -13.91 -6.80
C GLY A 124 9.87 -14.57 -6.37
N ALA A 125 8.73 -13.94 -6.63
CA ALA A 125 7.42 -14.49 -6.36
C ALA A 125 7.15 -15.79 -7.18
N ALA A 126 7.48 -15.78 -8.47
CA ALA A 126 7.35 -16.97 -9.32
C ALA A 126 8.25 -18.11 -8.80
N SER A 127 9.47 -17.82 -8.36
CA SER A 127 10.39 -18.82 -7.81
C SER A 127 9.94 -19.38 -6.45
N GLU A 128 9.13 -18.63 -5.68
CA GLU A 128 8.67 -19.02 -4.34
C GLU A 128 7.33 -19.77 -4.35
N GLY A 129 6.52 -19.68 -5.42
CA GLY A 129 5.27 -20.43 -5.49
C GLY A 129 4.17 -19.88 -6.39
N TYR A 130 4.32 -18.70 -6.98
CA TYR A 130 3.33 -18.16 -7.90
C TYR A 130 3.55 -18.71 -9.33
N TYR A 131 3.08 -19.93 -9.55
CA TYR A 131 3.28 -20.65 -10.84
C TYR A 131 2.14 -20.47 -11.82
N GLY A 132 0.97 -19.99 -11.38
CA GLY A 132 -0.27 -19.94 -12.16
C GLY A 132 -0.64 -18.55 -12.69
N GLY A 133 0.28 -17.57 -12.63
CA GLY A 133 0.01 -16.19 -13.08
C GLY A 133 -0.49 -15.26 -11.95
N GLU A 134 -0.25 -15.65 -10.70
CA GLU A 134 -0.55 -14.81 -9.52
C GLU A 134 0.36 -13.58 -9.46
N ALA A 135 1.58 -13.67 -10.02
CA ALA A 135 2.50 -12.55 -10.15
C ALA A 135 2.51 -12.00 -11.59
N ARG A 136 2.28 -10.70 -11.74
CA ARG A 136 2.27 -10.01 -13.03
C ARG A 136 3.29 -8.88 -13.04
N PHE A 137 4.07 -8.81 -14.10
CA PHE A 137 4.88 -7.64 -14.42
C PHE A 137 4.11 -6.71 -15.35
N CYS A 138 4.07 -5.41 -14.99
CA CYS A 138 3.55 -4.34 -15.82
C CYS A 138 4.65 -3.30 -16.03
N SER A 139 4.88 -2.91 -17.28
CA SER A 139 5.93 -1.93 -17.61
C SER A 139 5.55 -0.51 -17.16
N THR A 140 4.26 -0.20 -17.16
CA THR A 140 3.69 1.10 -16.83
C THR A 140 2.56 0.99 -15.79
N ALA A 141 2.19 2.12 -15.20
CA ALA A 141 1.02 2.22 -14.34
C ALA A 141 -0.29 1.98 -15.12
N ASP A 142 -0.35 2.41 -16.38
CA ASP A 142 -1.51 2.19 -17.24
C ASP A 142 -1.72 0.69 -17.54
N ASP A 143 -0.64 -0.06 -17.85
CA ASP A 143 -0.73 -1.52 -18.00
C ASP A 143 -1.26 -2.20 -16.72
N ALA A 144 -0.84 -1.70 -15.54
CA ALA A 144 -1.29 -2.23 -14.26
C ALA A 144 -2.77 -1.91 -13.99
N ARG A 145 -3.23 -0.70 -14.37
CA ARG A 145 -4.63 -0.30 -14.29
C ARG A 145 -5.51 -1.18 -15.16
N ASP A 146 -5.14 -1.34 -16.43
CA ASP A 146 -5.91 -2.15 -17.37
C ASP A 146 -6.02 -3.59 -16.88
N TYR A 147 -4.93 -4.15 -16.36
CA TYR A 147 -4.93 -5.48 -15.78
C TYR A 147 -5.81 -5.58 -14.52
N LEU A 148 -5.80 -4.58 -13.64
CA LEU A 148 -6.68 -4.54 -12.47
C LEU A 148 -8.15 -4.45 -12.87
N LEU A 149 -8.50 -3.59 -13.85
CA LEU A 149 -9.88 -3.46 -14.36
C LEU A 149 -10.43 -4.77 -14.91
N GLU A 150 -9.59 -5.59 -15.54
CA GLU A 150 -10.00 -6.87 -16.11
C GLU A 150 -10.16 -7.96 -15.04
N HIS A 151 -9.34 -7.94 -13.99
CA HIS A 151 -9.16 -9.10 -13.10
C HIS A 151 -9.61 -8.87 -11.65
N SER A 152 -9.63 -7.62 -11.15
CA SER A 152 -10.13 -7.34 -9.80
C SER A 152 -11.65 -7.37 -9.75
N ARG A 153 -12.19 -7.58 -8.56
CA ARG A 153 -13.63 -7.72 -8.32
C ARG A 153 -14.08 -6.87 -7.15
N ALA A 154 -15.36 -6.57 -7.14
CA ALA A 154 -16.02 -5.95 -6.02
C ALA A 154 -15.71 -6.69 -4.70
N GLY A 155 -15.29 -5.94 -3.69
CA GLY A 155 -14.94 -6.49 -2.39
C GLY A 155 -13.47 -6.86 -2.19
N ASP A 156 -12.63 -6.82 -3.23
CA ASP A 156 -11.18 -7.07 -3.12
C ASP A 156 -10.49 -6.04 -2.22
N VAL A 157 -9.29 -6.36 -1.75
CA VAL A 157 -8.41 -5.43 -1.03
C VAL A 157 -7.15 -5.20 -1.86
N ILE A 158 -6.91 -3.95 -2.26
CA ILE A 158 -5.83 -3.57 -3.18
C ILE A 158 -4.88 -2.60 -2.48
N LEU A 159 -3.63 -3.00 -2.29
CA LEU A 159 -2.56 -2.17 -1.77
C LEU A 159 -1.73 -1.58 -2.92
N PHE A 160 -1.50 -0.28 -2.89
CA PHE A 160 -0.54 0.42 -3.75
C PHE A 160 0.63 0.92 -2.91
N LYS A 161 1.86 0.50 -3.24
CA LYS A 161 3.06 0.93 -2.53
C LYS A 161 4.29 1.04 -3.42
N ALA A 162 4.93 2.19 -3.37
CA ALA A 162 6.15 2.48 -4.12
C ALA A 162 6.92 3.65 -3.50
N SER A 163 8.15 3.87 -3.96
CA SER A 163 8.80 5.17 -3.82
C SER A 163 8.03 6.22 -4.62
N ARG A 164 7.93 7.44 -4.10
CA ARG A 164 7.09 8.51 -4.66
C ARG A 164 7.29 8.76 -6.16
N ALA A 165 8.52 8.63 -6.64
CA ALA A 165 8.84 8.85 -8.05
C ALA A 165 8.21 7.81 -9.00
N ALA A 166 7.65 6.71 -8.50
CA ALA A 166 6.98 5.70 -9.31
C ALA A 166 5.53 6.08 -9.67
N GLY A 167 4.93 7.10 -9.01
CA GLY A 167 3.62 7.65 -9.38
C GLY A 167 2.41 6.75 -9.08
N LEU A 168 2.59 5.71 -8.25
CA LEU A 168 1.49 4.77 -7.96
C LEU A 168 0.37 5.37 -7.13
N GLU A 169 0.58 6.53 -6.49
CA GLU A 169 -0.48 7.27 -5.81
C GLU A 169 -1.61 7.69 -6.77
N THR A 170 -1.24 8.09 -7.99
CA THR A 170 -2.21 8.45 -9.03
C THR A 170 -2.97 7.22 -9.53
N LEU A 171 -2.27 6.09 -9.71
CA LEU A 171 -2.92 4.83 -10.07
C LEU A 171 -3.94 4.41 -9.00
N ALA A 172 -3.62 4.52 -7.72
CA ALA A 172 -4.56 4.23 -6.64
C ALA A 172 -5.81 5.11 -6.69
N GLU A 173 -5.66 6.41 -6.96
CA GLU A 173 -6.79 7.35 -7.12
C GLU A 173 -7.66 6.99 -8.33
N GLN A 174 -7.05 6.58 -9.45
CA GLN A 174 -7.78 6.12 -10.63
C GLN A 174 -8.57 4.84 -10.34
N VAL A 175 -7.95 3.85 -9.69
CA VAL A 175 -8.61 2.59 -9.33
C VAL A 175 -9.76 2.83 -8.35
N ILE A 176 -9.64 3.77 -7.40
CA ILE A 176 -10.77 4.18 -6.55
C ILE A 176 -11.94 4.70 -7.41
N ALA A 177 -11.66 5.53 -8.41
CA ALA A 177 -12.70 6.05 -9.31
C ALA A 177 -13.33 4.94 -10.16
N ASP A 178 -12.52 4.01 -10.68
CA ASP A 178 -12.98 2.87 -11.49
C ASP A 178 -13.92 1.93 -10.71
N HIS A 179 -13.71 1.80 -9.38
CA HIS A 179 -14.58 1.05 -8.45
C HIS A 179 -15.74 1.89 -7.87
N GLY A 180 -16.13 2.96 -8.55
CA GLY A 180 -17.31 3.78 -8.23
C GLY A 180 -17.08 4.90 -7.22
N GLY A 181 -15.81 5.23 -6.94
CA GLY A 181 -15.44 6.31 -6.02
C GLY A 181 -15.55 5.95 -4.52
N PRO A 182 -15.12 6.85 -3.63
CA PRO A 182 -15.14 6.61 -2.20
C PRO A 182 -16.56 6.61 -1.63
N VAL A 183 -16.84 5.69 -0.69
CA VAL A 183 -18.11 5.67 0.05
C VAL A 183 -18.21 6.94 0.92
N GLY A 184 -19.29 7.69 0.79
CA GLY A 184 -19.59 8.86 1.64
C GLY A 184 -19.22 10.22 1.05
N GLN A 185 -18.67 10.28 -0.18
CA GLN A 185 -18.70 11.51 -0.98
C GLN A 185 -19.91 11.45 -1.94
N SER A 186 -21.12 11.67 -1.39
CA SER A 186 -22.23 12.08 -2.26
C SER A 186 -21.78 13.38 -2.93
N ALA A 187 -21.83 13.42 -4.28
CA ALA A 187 -21.65 14.62 -5.03
C ALA A 187 -22.58 15.69 -4.44
N GLY A 188 -22.01 16.64 -3.72
CA GLY A 188 -22.73 17.86 -3.34
C GLY A 188 -23.05 18.58 -4.63
N ASP A 189 -24.31 18.60 -4.95
CA ASP A 189 -24.89 19.38 -6.04
C ASP A 189 -24.44 20.84 -5.88
N PRO A 190 -23.81 21.46 -6.86
CA PRO A 190 -23.50 22.88 -6.79
C PRO A 190 -24.80 23.66 -7.02
N THR A 191 -25.38 24.20 -5.95
CA THR A 191 -26.37 25.27 -6.02
C THR A 191 -25.71 26.63 -6.10
#